data_d8b06572ad23495bdc113749eaef06f3
#
_entry.id   d8b06572ad23495bdc113749eaef06f3
#
_cell.length_a   1.000
_cell.length_b   1.000
_cell.length_c   1.000
_cell.angle_alpha   90.00
_cell.angle_beta   90.00
_cell.angle_gamma   90.00
#
_symmetry.space_group_name_H-M   'P 1'
#
loop_
_entity.id
_entity.type
_entity.pdbx_description
1 polymer ?
#
loop_
_entity_poly.entity_id
_entity_poly.type
_entity_poly.pdbx_seq_one_letter_code
_entity_poly.pdbx_strand_id
1 'polypeptide(L)'
;MPKSKAYIGHLMILATTFIYSFNTNFMKVIIPEWIGPNGLVLLRCSASTLVFWLIGLYFPTSSDRPHPQKKEIGMMILGGILGLGGNLLFYINGLSLTGPIDAFVIRTTQPIIVIALAVIFQIGRAHV
;
A
#
# COMPACT_ATOMS: atom_id res chain seq x y z
N MET A 1 -4.77 29.22 8.88
CA MET A 1 -4.73 27.89 9.52
C MET A 1 -3.86 27.99 10.78
N PRO A 2 -4.27 27.47 11.93
CA PRO A 2 -3.48 27.56 13.15
C PRO A 2 -2.19 26.74 13.00
N LYS A 3 -1.05 27.37 13.27
CA LYS A 3 0.32 26.81 13.18
C LYS A 3 0.48 25.47 13.92
N SER A 4 -0.31 25.24 14.96
CA SER A 4 -0.34 24.01 15.76
C SER A 4 -0.74 22.76 14.96
N LYS A 5 -1.67 22.85 14.01
CA LYS A 5 -2.11 21.68 13.21
C LYS A 5 -1.07 21.24 12.16
N ALA A 6 -0.28 22.17 11.65
CA ALA A 6 0.80 21.86 10.72
C ALA A 6 1.92 21.06 11.41
N TYR A 7 2.23 21.39 12.66
CA TYR A 7 3.26 20.69 13.42
C TYR A 7 2.91 19.22 13.68
N ILE A 8 1.65 18.94 14.01
CA ILE A 8 1.14 17.57 14.20
C ILE A 8 1.26 16.77 12.89
N GLY A 9 0.93 17.39 11.75
CA GLY A 9 1.08 16.74 10.45
C GLY A 9 2.52 16.36 10.14
N HIS A 10 3.48 17.24 10.38
CA HIS A 10 4.90 16.93 10.18
C HIS A 10 5.38 15.82 11.11
N LEU A 11 4.96 15.84 12.38
CA LEU A 11 5.31 14.81 13.35
C LEU A 11 4.76 13.43 12.96
N MET A 12 3.53 13.38 12.45
CA MET A 12 2.91 12.15 11.96
C MET A 12 3.64 11.60 10.74
N ILE A 13 4.03 12.46 9.79
CA ILE A 13 4.81 12.03 8.61
C ILE A 13 6.15 11.46 9.06
N LEU A 14 6.83 12.12 9.97
CA LEU A 14 8.13 11.68 10.49
C LEU A 14 8.02 10.33 11.21
N ALA A 15 7.01 10.15 12.06
CA ALA A 15 6.73 8.89 12.74
C ALA A 15 6.42 7.76 11.74
N THR A 16 5.59 8.03 10.74
CA THR A 16 5.24 7.04 9.70
C THR A 16 6.47 6.62 8.89
N THR A 17 7.32 7.57 8.51
CA THR A 17 8.56 7.29 7.77
C THR A 17 9.51 6.43 8.60
N PHE A 18 9.64 6.73 9.89
CA PHE A 18 10.47 5.95 10.81
C PHE A 18 9.97 4.50 10.93
N ILE A 19 8.67 4.33 11.19
CA ILE A 19 8.04 3.01 11.30
C ILE A 19 8.21 2.23 9.98
N TYR A 20 8.02 2.89 8.85
CA TYR A 20 8.16 2.28 7.54
C TYR A 20 9.60 1.82 7.26
N SER A 21 10.58 2.65 7.57
CA SER A 21 12.01 2.32 7.41
C SER A 21 12.40 1.12 8.27
N PHE A 22 11.95 1.11 9.53
CA PHE A 22 12.20 -0.01 10.45
C PHE A 22 11.58 -1.31 9.92
N ASN A 23 10.33 -1.26 9.45
CA ASN A 23 9.63 -2.40 8.87
C ASN A 23 10.36 -2.98 7.65
N THR A 24 10.89 -2.13 6.76
CA THR A 24 11.62 -2.58 5.56
C THR A 24 12.92 -3.30 5.92
N ASN A 25 13.68 -2.77 6.86
CA ASN A 25 14.90 -3.42 7.34
C ASN A 25 14.59 -4.75 8.04
N PHE A 26 13.54 -4.80 8.85
CA PHE A 26 13.12 -6.00 9.54
C PHE A 26 12.70 -7.10 8.55
N MET A 27 12.00 -6.73 7.47
CA MET A 27 11.65 -7.68 6.40
C MET A 27 12.89 -8.28 5.74
N LYS A 28 13.93 -7.48 5.51
CA LYS A 28 15.17 -7.98 4.87
C LYS A 28 15.92 -8.99 5.76
N VAL A 29 15.82 -8.86 7.08
CA VAL A 29 16.39 -9.83 8.02
C VAL A 29 15.60 -11.14 8.04
N ILE A 30 14.28 -11.06 7.91
CA ILE A 30 13.42 -12.26 7.92
C ILE A 30 13.47 -13.01 6.59
N ILE A 31 13.61 -12.31 5.48
CA ILE A 31 13.80 -12.89 4.15
C ILE A 31 15.33 -13.02 3.95
N PRO A 32 15.91 -14.13 3.59
CA PRO A 32 15.41 -15.45 3.20
C PRO A 32 15.50 -16.52 4.30
N GLU A 33 15.98 -16.19 5.50
CA GLU A 33 16.36 -17.19 6.51
C GLU A 33 15.17 -17.93 7.11
N TRP A 34 14.07 -17.23 7.31
CA TRP A 34 12.91 -17.77 8.06
C TRP A 34 11.71 -18.03 7.17
N ILE A 35 11.42 -17.14 6.23
CA ILE A 35 10.23 -17.23 5.38
C ILE A 35 10.59 -16.74 3.98
N GLY A 36 10.24 -17.52 2.96
CA GLY A 36 10.39 -17.09 1.57
C GLY A 36 9.53 -15.84 1.26
N PRO A 37 9.91 -15.04 0.25
CA PRO A 37 9.23 -13.77 -0.06
C PRO A 37 7.72 -13.95 -0.30
N ASN A 38 7.31 -14.99 -0.99
CA ASN A 38 5.89 -15.28 -1.24
C ASN A 38 5.13 -15.69 0.02
N GLY A 39 5.78 -16.42 0.94
CA GLY A 39 5.22 -16.78 2.23
C GLY A 39 4.97 -15.55 3.11
N LEU A 40 5.88 -14.58 3.08
CA LEU A 40 5.71 -13.32 3.79
C LEU A 40 4.55 -12.49 3.24
N VAL A 41 4.35 -12.48 1.91
CA VAL A 41 3.19 -11.82 1.28
C VAL A 41 1.89 -12.45 1.77
N LEU A 42 1.80 -13.78 1.73
CA LEU A 42 0.62 -14.50 2.20
C LEU A 42 0.32 -14.21 3.68
N LEU A 43 1.34 -14.26 4.53
CA LEU A 43 1.20 -13.96 5.96
C LEU A 43 0.66 -12.54 6.18
N ARG A 44 1.20 -11.55 5.47
CA ARG A 44 0.76 -10.15 5.59
C ARG A 44 -0.67 -9.94 5.09
N CYS A 45 -1.01 -10.51 3.94
CA CYS A 45 -2.36 -10.41 3.40
C CYS A 45 -3.38 -11.09 4.32
N SER A 46 -3.06 -12.28 4.84
CA SER A 46 -3.93 -13.00 5.77
C SER A 46 -4.12 -12.24 7.08
N ALA A 47 -3.04 -11.76 7.68
CA ALA A 47 -3.10 -10.98 8.91
C ALA A 47 -3.90 -9.69 8.73
N SER A 48 -3.68 -8.96 7.64
CA SER A 48 -4.43 -7.73 7.35
C SER A 48 -5.92 -8.02 7.14
N THR A 49 -6.25 -9.06 6.38
CA THR A 49 -7.64 -9.48 6.14
C THR A 49 -8.34 -9.81 7.46
N LEU A 50 -7.66 -10.56 8.34
CA LEU A 50 -8.19 -10.96 9.64
C LEU A 50 -8.45 -9.73 10.53
N VAL A 51 -7.51 -8.79 10.59
CA VAL A 51 -7.67 -7.55 11.37
C VAL A 51 -8.82 -6.71 10.83
N PHE A 52 -8.91 -6.49 9.51
CA PHE A 52 -10.02 -5.73 8.93
C PHE A 52 -11.36 -6.42 9.13
N TRP A 53 -11.40 -7.75 9.08
CA TRP A 53 -12.61 -8.50 9.35
C TRP A 53 -13.07 -8.35 10.80
N LEU A 54 -12.14 -8.43 11.76
CA LEU A 54 -12.43 -8.20 13.17
C LEU A 54 -12.92 -6.76 13.41
N ILE A 55 -12.26 -5.76 12.82
CA ILE A 55 -12.69 -4.36 12.92
C ILE A 55 -14.12 -4.20 12.36
N GLY A 56 -14.42 -4.83 11.22
CA GLY A 56 -15.76 -4.79 10.62
C GLY A 56 -16.83 -5.42 11.52
N LEU A 57 -16.49 -6.45 12.30
CA LEU A 57 -17.40 -7.06 13.27
C LEU A 57 -17.66 -6.14 14.48
N TYR A 58 -16.62 -5.45 14.97
CA TYR A 58 -16.71 -4.57 16.13
C TYR A 58 -17.36 -3.21 15.82
N PHE A 59 -17.18 -2.72 14.59
CA PHE A 59 -17.70 -1.45 14.13
C PHE A 59 -18.67 -1.66 12.97
N PRO A 60 -19.89 -2.13 13.22
CA PRO A 60 -20.87 -2.32 12.16
C PRO A 60 -21.14 -0.97 11.48
N THR A 61 -20.92 -0.95 10.17
CA THR A 61 -21.19 0.24 9.36
C THR A 61 -22.69 0.56 9.43
N SER A 62 -23.02 1.84 9.65
CA SER A 62 -24.39 2.32 9.65
C SER A 62 -25.15 1.83 8.43
N SER A 63 -26.36 1.33 8.66
CA SER A 63 -27.25 0.68 7.66
C SER A 63 -27.68 1.59 6.50
N ASP A 64 -27.36 2.88 6.56
CA ASP A 64 -27.75 3.90 5.57
C ASP A 64 -26.85 4.00 4.34
N ARG A 65 -25.80 3.17 4.24
CA ARG A 65 -24.95 3.20 3.04
C ARG A 65 -25.55 2.33 1.95
N PRO A 66 -25.68 2.86 0.72
CA PRO A 66 -26.16 2.07 -0.41
C PRO A 66 -25.22 0.87 -0.60
N HIS A 67 -25.81 -0.32 -0.78
CA HIS A 67 -25.02 -1.53 -1.06
C HIS A 67 -24.28 -1.37 -2.37
N PRO A 68 -22.98 -1.69 -2.42
CA PRO A 68 -22.19 -1.55 -3.63
C PRO A 68 -22.75 -2.45 -4.74
N GLN A 69 -22.83 -1.91 -5.94
CA GLN A 69 -23.29 -2.65 -7.11
C GLN A 69 -22.28 -3.76 -7.46
N LYS A 70 -22.75 -4.84 -8.11
CA LYS A 70 -21.89 -5.96 -8.53
C LYS A 70 -20.68 -5.51 -9.36
N LYS A 71 -20.83 -4.48 -10.19
CA LYS A 71 -19.75 -3.87 -10.98
C LYS A 71 -18.70 -3.20 -10.10
N GLU A 72 -19.11 -2.51 -9.05
CA GLU A 72 -18.22 -1.84 -8.09
C GLU A 72 -17.44 -2.87 -7.29
N ILE A 73 -18.10 -3.95 -6.85
CA ILE A 73 -17.44 -5.07 -6.16
C ILE A 73 -16.38 -5.69 -7.08
N GLY A 74 -16.67 -5.93 -8.35
CA GLY A 74 -15.70 -6.43 -9.32
C GLY A 74 -14.49 -5.53 -9.48
N MET A 75 -14.69 -4.20 -9.56
CA MET A 75 -13.59 -3.23 -9.62
C MET A 75 -12.79 -3.17 -8.32
N MET A 76 -13.45 -3.29 -7.16
CA MET A 76 -12.77 -3.34 -5.86
C MET A 76 -11.88 -4.59 -5.74
N ILE A 77 -12.38 -5.74 -6.17
CA ILE A 77 -11.60 -7.00 -6.18
C ILE A 77 -10.41 -6.88 -7.12
N LEU A 78 -10.63 -6.40 -8.34
CA LEU A 78 -9.55 -6.22 -9.31
C LEU A 78 -8.49 -5.23 -8.81
N GLY A 79 -8.92 -4.10 -8.24
CA GLY A 79 -8.05 -3.12 -7.61
C GLY A 79 -7.26 -3.70 -6.43
N GLY A 80 -7.88 -4.54 -5.61
CA GLY A 80 -7.22 -5.23 -4.50
C GLY A 80 -6.15 -6.23 -4.99
N ILE A 81 -6.49 -7.05 -5.98
CA ILE A 81 -5.57 -8.05 -6.53
C ILE A 81 -4.38 -7.39 -7.23
N LEU A 82 -4.64 -6.45 -8.14
CA LEU A 82 -3.58 -5.80 -8.92
C LEU A 82 -2.83 -4.73 -8.11
N GLY A 83 -3.57 -3.86 -7.41
CA GLY A 83 -2.99 -2.72 -6.71
C GLY A 83 -2.28 -3.10 -5.42
N LEU A 84 -2.83 -4.00 -4.65
CA LEU A 84 -2.28 -4.40 -3.35
C LEU A 84 -1.49 -5.70 -3.46
N GLY A 85 -2.10 -6.76 -3.97
CA GLY A 85 -1.48 -8.08 -4.08
C GLY A 85 -0.30 -8.08 -5.05
N GLY A 86 -0.49 -7.60 -6.26
CA GLY A 86 0.57 -7.51 -7.27
C GLY A 86 1.72 -6.60 -6.83
N ASN A 87 1.40 -5.40 -6.35
CA ASN A 87 2.42 -4.47 -5.84
C ASN A 87 3.26 -5.08 -4.72
N LEU A 88 2.61 -5.73 -3.75
CA LEU A 88 3.28 -6.34 -2.61
C LEU A 88 4.17 -7.51 -3.04
N LEU A 89 3.70 -8.36 -3.97
CA LEU A 89 4.49 -9.46 -4.52
C LEU A 89 5.75 -8.95 -5.22
N PHE A 90 5.62 -7.98 -6.13
CA PHE A 90 6.78 -7.41 -6.82
C PHE A 90 7.73 -6.71 -5.87
N TYR A 91 7.22 -5.95 -4.91
CA TYR A 91 8.05 -5.25 -3.93
C TYR A 91 8.87 -6.21 -3.06
N ILE A 92 8.22 -7.24 -2.48
CA ILE A 92 8.91 -8.17 -1.58
C ILE A 92 9.88 -9.07 -2.33
N ASN A 93 9.53 -9.54 -3.54
CA ASN A 93 10.47 -10.28 -4.37
C ASN A 93 11.65 -9.38 -4.81
N GLY A 94 11.39 -8.15 -5.20
CA GLY A 94 12.46 -7.17 -5.50
C GLY A 94 13.37 -6.93 -4.29
N LEU A 95 12.80 -6.74 -3.11
CA LEU A 95 13.55 -6.55 -1.87
C LEU A 95 14.39 -7.78 -1.49
N SER A 96 13.94 -9.00 -1.82
CA SER A 96 14.72 -10.21 -1.57
C SER A 96 15.99 -10.29 -2.43
N LEU A 97 15.92 -9.75 -3.65
CA LEU A 97 17.02 -9.77 -4.63
C LEU A 97 17.98 -8.57 -4.52
N THR A 98 17.54 -7.49 -3.88
CA THR A 98 18.29 -6.23 -3.79
C THR A 98 18.53 -5.82 -2.33
N GLY A 99 19.35 -4.81 -2.13
CA GLY A 99 19.52 -4.18 -0.81
C GLY A 99 18.31 -3.30 -0.44
N PRO A 100 18.09 -3.05 0.86
CA PRO A 100 17.02 -2.14 1.30
C PRO A 100 17.17 -0.73 0.74
N ILE A 101 18.40 -0.27 0.56
CA ILE A 101 18.72 1.06 0.02
C ILE A 101 18.30 1.14 -1.45
N ASP A 102 18.65 0.14 -2.26
CA ASP A 102 18.30 0.10 -3.69
C ASP A 102 16.79 0.04 -3.89
N ALA A 103 16.10 -0.79 -3.11
CA ALA A 103 14.65 -0.88 -3.13
C ALA A 103 13.99 0.47 -2.77
N PHE A 104 14.60 1.23 -1.86
CA PHE A 104 14.11 2.54 -1.46
C PHE A 104 14.32 3.59 -2.57
N VAL A 105 15.49 3.59 -3.21
CA VAL A 105 15.80 4.48 -4.34
C VAL A 105 14.83 4.24 -5.50
N ILE A 106 14.60 2.98 -5.87
CA ILE A 106 13.65 2.63 -6.92
C ILE A 106 12.24 3.11 -6.56
N ARG A 107 11.83 2.97 -5.29
CA ARG A 107 10.53 3.41 -4.84
C ARG A 107 10.35 4.94 -4.87
N THR A 108 11.40 5.73 -4.67
CA THR A 108 11.33 7.19 -4.77
C THR A 108 11.06 7.68 -6.19
N THR A 109 11.29 6.86 -7.22
CA THR A 109 10.92 7.18 -8.61
C THR A 109 9.45 6.95 -8.93
N GLN A 110 8.72 6.23 -8.07
CA GLN A 110 7.29 5.91 -8.26
C GLN A 110 6.41 7.15 -8.51
N PRO A 111 6.51 8.27 -7.77
CA PRO A 111 5.71 9.46 -8.03
C PRO A 111 5.94 10.04 -9.44
N ILE A 112 7.18 9.99 -9.93
CA ILE A 112 7.53 10.49 -11.26
C ILE A 112 6.84 9.66 -12.33
N ILE A 113 6.88 8.34 -12.20
CA ILE A 113 6.21 7.41 -13.12
C ILE A 113 4.70 7.63 -13.12
N VAL A 114 4.11 7.79 -11.92
CA VAL A 114 2.66 8.04 -11.78
C VAL A 114 2.26 9.35 -12.45
N ILE A 115 3.03 10.42 -12.26
CA ILE A 115 2.76 11.72 -12.91
C ILE A 115 2.89 11.59 -14.44
N ALA A 116 3.94 10.94 -14.93
CA ALA A 116 4.15 10.72 -16.36
C ALA A 116 2.98 9.95 -16.99
N LEU A 117 2.55 8.86 -16.35
CA LEU A 117 1.40 8.07 -16.79
C LEU A 117 0.10 8.89 -16.71
N ALA A 118 -0.10 9.66 -15.64
CA ALA A 118 -1.28 10.51 -15.49
C ALA A 118 -1.36 11.54 -16.63
N VAL A 119 -0.25 12.17 -17.00
CA VAL A 119 -0.18 13.11 -18.13
C VAL A 119 -0.54 12.41 -19.44
N ILE A 120 0.01 11.22 -19.69
CA ILE A 120 -0.25 10.45 -20.90
C ILE A 120 -1.74 10.05 -20.99
N PHE A 121 -2.33 9.59 -19.88
CA PHE A 121 -3.72 9.15 -19.87
C PHE A 121 -4.74 10.29 -19.73
N GLN A 122 -4.36 11.45 -19.14
CA GLN A 122 -5.25 12.62 -19.02
C GLN A 122 -5.28 13.49 -20.28
N ILE A 123 -4.23 13.49 -21.11
CA ILE A 123 -4.24 14.24 -22.37
C ILE A 123 -5.38 13.76 -23.28
N GLY A 124 -5.86 12.53 -23.14
CA GLY A 124 -7.04 12.03 -23.85
C GLY A 124 -8.39 12.52 -23.33
N ARG A 125 -8.46 13.16 -22.15
CA ARG A 125 -9.73 13.61 -21.54
C ARG A 125 -9.99 15.11 -21.58
N ALA A 126 -9.02 15.91 -21.98
CA ALA A 126 -9.15 17.37 -22.06
C ALA A 126 -9.79 17.88 -23.36
N HIS A 127 -10.25 16.98 -24.24
CA HIS A 127 -10.85 17.31 -25.53
C HIS A 127 -12.23 16.65 -25.75
N VAL A 128 -13.01 16.47 -24.67
CA VAL A 128 -14.44 16.13 -24.81
C VAL A 128 -15.28 17.12 -24.03
#